data_dfd7a3101b444642fbe869fdaf3f4d10
#
_entry.id   dfd7a3101b444642fbe869fdaf3f4d10
#
_cell.length_a   1.000
_cell.length_b   1.000
_cell.length_c   1.000
_cell.angle_alpha   90.00
_cell.angle_beta   90.00
_cell.angle_gamma   90.00
#
_symmetry.space_group_name_H-M   'P 1'
#
loop_
_entity.id
_entity.type
_entity.pdbx_description
1 polymer ?
#
loop_
_entity_poly.entity_id
_entity_poly.type
_entity_poly.pdbx_seq_one_letter_code
_entity_poly.pdbx_strand_id
1 'polypeptide(L)'
;MLKIRLKRLGAKKNPTYRIIVINSTTKREGRPIQELGHYNPKTKVMKLDKTSALDWISKGAQPTETVAYLIKNCNDDGTLNYVKNETVKLSKKALAKKQAEEEAAAKAAEEAKAAKEAEAAAPAEEVPAEEASTEA
;
A
#
# COMPACT_ATOMS: atom_id res chain seq x y z
N MET A 1 4.54 -30.89 -15.79
CA MET A 1 4.82 -29.69 -14.97
C MET A 1 3.51 -28.95 -14.80
N LEU A 2 3.12 -28.66 -13.57
CA LEU A 2 1.89 -27.93 -13.24
C LEU A 2 2.14 -26.43 -13.22
N LYS A 3 1.16 -25.65 -13.70
CA LYS A 3 1.20 -24.19 -13.68
C LYS A 3 -0.12 -23.63 -13.12
N ILE A 4 0.00 -22.55 -12.36
CA ILE A 4 -1.17 -21.76 -11.95
C ILE A 4 -1.25 -20.55 -12.88
N ARG A 5 -2.34 -20.41 -13.62
CA ARG A 5 -2.50 -19.35 -14.60
C ARG A 5 -3.94 -18.85 -14.73
N LEU A 6 -4.09 -17.77 -15.48
CA LEU A 6 -5.38 -17.14 -15.75
C LEU A 6 -6.01 -17.75 -17.01
N LYS A 7 -7.18 -18.34 -16.89
CA LYS A 7 -8.07 -18.72 -18.01
C LYS A 7 -8.96 -17.52 -18.32
N ARG A 8 -8.96 -17.08 -19.57
CA ARG A 8 -9.80 -15.96 -19.98
C ARG A 8 -11.22 -16.44 -20.22
N LEU A 9 -12.16 -15.70 -19.65
CA LEU A 9 -13.60 -15.80 -19.83
C LEU A 9 -14.16 -14.41 -20.16
N GLY A 10 -15.44 -14.33 -20.45
CA GLY A 10 -16.11 -13.07 -20.74
C GLY A 10 -16.05 -12.62 -22.20
N ALA A 11 -16.70 -11.49 -22.47
CA ALA A 11 -16.91 -10.96 -23.81
C ALA A 11 -15.71 -10.14 -24.32
N LYS A 12 -15.78 -9.76 -25.62
CA LYS A 12 -14.84 -8.81 -26.24
C LYS A 12 -14.90 -7.48 -25.47
N LYS A 13 -13.74 -6.91 -25.13
CA LYS A 13 -13.57 -5.68 -24.34
C LYS A 13 -14.04 -5.77 -22.86
N ASN A 14 -14.58 -6.89 -22.40
CA ASN A 14 -14.92 -7.13 -20.99
C ASN A 14 -14.36 -8.49 -20.51
N PRO A 15 -13.03 -8.61 -20.37
CA PRO A 15 -12.40 -9.85 -19.93
C PRO A 15 -12.66 -10.09 -18.45
N THR A 16 -13.03 -11.32 -18.12
CA THR A 16 -13.00 -11.87 -16.77
C THR A 16 -12.05 -13.06 -16.78
N TYR A 17 -11.35 -13.27 -15.71
CA TYR A 17 -10.38 -14.35 -15.62
C TYR A 17 -10.73 -15.31 -14.49
N ARG A 18 -10.45 -16.59 -14.73
CA ARG A 18 -10.51 -17.63 -13.71
C ARG A 18 -9.09 -18.08 -13.40
N ILE A 19 -8.75 -18.15 -12.13
CA ILE A 19 -7.47 -18.63 -11.66
C ILE A 19 -7.55 -20.13 -11.59
N ILE A 20 -6.68 -20.82 -12.33
CA ILE A 20 -6.75 -22.28 -12.51
C ILE A 20 -5.39 -22.93 -12.35
N VAL A 21 -5.40 -24.19 -11.87
CA VAL A 21 -4.26 -25.11 -11.92
C VAL A 21 -4.41 -26.00 -13.14
N ILE A 22 -3.39 -26.03 -13.97
CA ILE A 22 -3.42 -26.78 -15.23
C ILE A 22 -2.03 -27.28 -15.60
N ASN A 23 -1.95 -28.34 -16.40
CA ASN A 23 -0.68 -28.79 -16.96
C ASN A 23 -0.12 -27.80 -17.97
N SER A 24 1.20 -27.60 -17.99
CA SER A 24 1.88 -26.65 -18.87
C SER A 24 1.64 -26.91 -20.36
N THR A 25 1.48 -28.16 -20.76
CA THR A 25 1.22 -28.57 -22.16
C THR A 25 -0.20 -28.32 -22.63
N THR A 26 -1.16 -28.16 -21.70
CA THR A 26 -2.56 -27.94 -22.02
C THR A 26 -2.82 -26.51 -22.49
N LYS A 27 -3.71 -26.32 -23.47
CA LYS A 27 -4.13 -24.99 -23.93
C LYS A 27 -4.69 -24.15 -22.78
N ARG A 28 -4.56 -22.80 -22.87
CA ARG A 28 -5.03 -21.88 -21.81
C ARG A 28 -6.50 -22.08 -21.40
N GLU A 29 -7.35 -22.44 -22.37
CA GLU A 29 -8.78 -22.63 -22.18
C GLU A 29 -9.18 -24.09 -21.97
N GLY A 30 -8.17 -24.97 -21.84
CA GLY A 30 -8.38 -26.39 -21.61
C GLY A 30 -9.06 -26.69 -20.26
N ARG A 31 -9.33 -27.99 -20.01
CA ARG A 31 -9.91 -28.44 -18.76
C ARG A 31 -8.91 -28.25 -17.61
N PRO A 32 -9.24 -27.46 -16.57
CA PRO A 32 -8.38 -27.31 -15.42
C PRO A 32 -8.39 -28.56 -14.53
N ILE A 33 -7.34 -28.75 -13.75
CA ILE A 33 -7.27 -29.74 -12.69
C ILE A 33 -8.10 -29.24 -11.50
N GLN A 34 -7.89 -27.95 -11.14
CA GLN A 34 -8.63 -27.28 -10.10
C GLN A 34 -8.83 -25.80 -10.44
N GLU A 35 -9.95 -25.27 -10.01
CA GLU A 35 -10.25 -23.84 -10.08
C GLU A 35 -10.03 -23.24 -8.68
N LEU A 36 -9.22 -22.19 -8.58
CA LEU A 36 -8.85 -21.55 -7.32
C LEU A 36 -9.65 -20.27 -7.07
N GLY A 37 -10.25 -19.70 -8.10
CA GLY A 37 -11.00 -18.46 -7.96
C GLY A 37 -11.20 -17.69 -9.25
N HIS A 38 -11.64 -16.45 -9.11
CA HIS A 38 -11.86 -15.55 -10.26
C HIS A 38 -11.26 -14.17 -10.01
N TYR A 39 -10.94 -13.47 -11.10
CA TYR A 39 -10.39 -12.13 -11.09
C TYR A 39 -10.96 -11.28 -12.22
N ASN A 40 -11.41 -10.09 -11.90
CA ASN A 40 -11.87 -9.10 -12.87
C ASN A 40 -10.91 -7.90 -12.87
N PRO A 41 -10.15 -7.66 -13.95
CA PRO A 41 -9.18 -6.57 -14.00
C PRO A 41 -9.80 -5.18 -14.08
N LYS A 42 -11.05 -5.05 -14.58
CA LYS A 42 -11.74 -3.76 -14.67
C LYS A 42 -12.23 -3.27 -13.30
N THR A 43 -12.91 -4.13 -12.59
CA THR A 43 -13.47 -3.81 -11.26
C THR A 43 -12.47 -4.03 -10.13
N LYS A 44 -11.32 -4.70 -10.44
CA LYS A 44 -10.33 -5.13 -9.45
C LYS A 44 -10.87 -6.10 -8.40
N VAL A 45 -12.05 -6.65 -8.66
CA VAL A 45 -12.65 -7.66 -7.79
C VAL A 45 -11.96 -9.00 -8.01
N MET A 46 -11.53 -9.61 -6.94
CA MET A 46 -10.95 -10.94 -6.90
C MET A 46 -11.58 -11.75 -5.78
N LYS A 47 -11.76 -13.04 -6.03
CA LYS A 47 -12.00 -14.02 -4.99
C LYS A 47 -11.09 -15.21 -5.26
N LEU A 48 -10.13 -15.44 -4.39
CA LEU A 48 -9.10 -16.46 -4.52
C LEU A 48 -9.04 -17.29 -3.25
N ASP A 49 -9.04 -18.60 -3.40
CA ASP A 49 -8.68 -19.52 -2.31
C ASP A 49 -7.16 -19.55 -2.15
N LYS A 50 -6.66 -18.72 -1.22
CA LYS A 50 -5.24 -18.55 -0.95
C LYS A 50 -4.60 -19.82 -0.40
N THR A 51 -5.31 -20.55 0.45
CA THR A 51 -4.82 -21.79 1.07
C THR A 51 -4.57 -22.86 0.01
N SER A 52 -5.56 -23.14 -0.82
CA SER A 52 -5.39 -24.06 -1.95
C SER A 52 -4.31 -23.62 -2.95
N ALA A 53 -4.16 -22.31 -3.18
CA ALA A 53 -3.12 -21.80 -4.07
C ALA A 53 -1.71 -22.07 -3.51
N LEU A 54 -1.50 -21.86 -2.21
CA LEU A 54 -0.23 -22.13 -1.53
C LEU A 54 0.07 -23.63 -1.48
N ASP A 55 -0.94 -24.48 -1.25
CA ASP A 55 -0.79 -25.94 -1.28
C ASP A 55 -0.34 -26.45 -2.65
N TRP A 56 -0.86 -25.87 -3.73
CA TRP A 56 -0.39 -26.22 -5.07
C TRP A 56 1.02 -25.75 -5.35
N ILE A 57 1.41 -24.59 -4.84
CA ILE A 57 2.81 -24.11 -4.94
C ILE A 57 3.75 -25.06 -4.18
N SER A 58 3.38 -25.50 -2.98
CA SER A 58 4.18 -26.48 -2.21
C SER A 58 4.31 -27.82 -2.92
N LYS A 59 3.28 -28.24 -3.68
CA LYS A 59 3.29 -29.42 -4.56
C LYS A 59 4.06 -29.21 -5.86
N GLY A 60 4.70 -28.05 -6.04
CA GLY A 60 5.54 -27.74 -7.20
C GLY A 60 4.82 -27.11 -8.40
N ALA A 61 3.61 -26.61 -8.24
CA ALA A 61 2.94 -25.84 -9.29
C ALA A 61 3.56 -24.45 -9.42
N GLN A 62 3.94 -24.05 -10.63
CA GLN A 62 4.56 -22.75 -10.87
C GLN A 62 3.49 -21.71 -11.23
N PRO A 63 3.33 -20.65 -10.44
CA PRO A 63 2.46 -19.54 -10.77
C PRO A 63 3.07 -18.69 -11.89
N THR A 64 2.25 -18.15 -12.78
CA THR A 64 2.66 -17.10 -13.72
C THR A 64 2.88 -15.79 -12.94
N GLU A 65 3.69 -14.87 -13.47
CA GLU A 65 4.02 -13.58 -12.84
C GLU A 65 2.76 -12.84 -12.35
N THR A 66 1.74 -12.75 -13.20
CA THR A 66 0.47 -12.10 -12.83
C THR A 66 -0.23 -12.80 -11.67
N VAL A 67 -0.26 -14.14 -11.67
CA VAL A 67 -0.88 -14.91 -10.57
C VAL A 67 -0.05 -14.79 -9.30
N ALA A 68 1.27 -14.82 -9.38
CA ALA A 68 2.15 -14.61 -8.23
C ALA A 68 1.90 -13.23 -7.59
N TYR A 69 1.74 -12.18 -8.41
CA TYR A 69 1.35 -10.85 -7.93
C TYR A 69 -0.01 -10.85 -7.23
N LEU A 70 -1.02 -11.53 -7.81
CA LEU A 70 -2.36 -11.62 -7.21
C LEU A 70 -2.33 -12.37 -5.88
N ILE A 71 -1.60 -13.50 -5.77
CA ILE A 71 -1.45 -14.27 -4.53
C ILE A 71 -0.76 -13.44 -3.45
N LYS A 72 0.30 -12.70 -3.82
CA LYS A 72 1.05 -11.84 -2.89
C LYS A 72 0.19 -10.71 -2.30
N ASN A 73 -0.70 -10.12 -3.12
CA ASN A 73 -1.58 -9.03 -2.72
C ASN A 73 -2.99 -9.50 -2.33
N CYS A 74 -3.16 -10.79 -2.10
CA CYS A 74 -4.41 -11.39 -1.64
C CYS A 74 -4.49 -11.31 -0.11
N ASN A 75 -5.59 -10.76 0.41
CA ASN A 75 -5.93 -10.86 1.82
C ASN A 75 -6.30 -12.31 2.18
N ASP A 76 -6.41 -12.61 3.46
CA ASP A 76 -6.80 -13.95 3.91
C ASP A 76 -8.26 -14.28 3.54
N ASP A 77 -9.11 -13.27 3.38
CA ASP A 77 -10.50 -13.37 2.85
C ASP A 77 -10.58 -13.69 1.35
N GLY A 78 -9.44 -13.85 0.67
CA GLY A 78 -9.39 -14.11 -0.77
C GLY A 78 -9.62 -12.86 -1.64
N THR A 79 -9.75 -11.68 -1.05
CA THR A 79 -9.94 -10.42 -1.78
C THR A 79 -8.60 -9.77 -2.13
N LEU A 80 -8.59 -8.98 -3.21
CA LEU A 80 -7.38 -8.27 -3.63
C LEU A 80 -7.21 -6.99 -2.84
N ASN A 81 -6.07 -6.84 -2.17
CA ASN A 81 -5.63 -5.56 -1.61
C ASN A 81 -5.10 -4.68 -2.75
N TYR A 82 -5.99 -3.94 -3.38
CA TYR A 82 -5.65 -3.06 -4.48
C TYR A 82 -5.57 -1.61 -3.99
N VAL A 83 -4.36 -1.14 -3.76
CA VAL A 83 -4.10 0.29 -3.59
C VAL A 83 -3.97 0.89 -4.98
N LYS A 84 -4.94 1.71 -5.36
CA LYS A 84 -4.84 2.50 -6.60
C LYS A 84 -3.71 3.50 -6.42
N ASN A 85 -2.55 3.19 -6.97
CA ASN A 85 -1.48 4.18 -7.09
C ASN A 85 -2.00 5.26 -8.03
N GLU A 86 -2.57 6.30 -7.47
CA GLU A 86 -2.77 7.55 -8.19
C GLU A 86 -1.39 8.16 -8.39
N THR A 87 -0.71 7.70 -9.41
CA THR A 87 0.41 8.45 -9.96
C THR A 87 -0.20 9.71 -10.57
N VAL A 88 -0.49 10.67 -9.70
CA VAL A 88 -0.79 12.02 -10.13
C VAL A 88 0.46 12.46 -10.88
N LYS A 89 0.41 12.44 -12.20
CA LYS A 89 1.44 13.05 -13.04
C LYS A 89 1.35 14.55 -12.80
N LEU A 90 1.84 14.98 -11.63
CA LEU A 90 2.00 16.39 -11.32
C LEU A 90 2.90 16.97 -12.42
N SER A 91 2.41 17.98 -13.12
CA SER A 91 3.23 18.72 -14.07
C SER A 91 4.48 19.22 -13.33
N LYS A 92 5.61 19.36 -14.03
CA LYS A 92 6.87 19.85 -13.41
C LYS A 92 6.65 21.13 -12.60
N LYS A 93 5.71 21.98 -13.02
CA LYS A 93 5.34 23.23 -12.33
C LYS A 93 4.61 22.96 -11.00
N ALA A 94 3.76 21.92 -10.91
CA ALA A 94 3.06 21.55 -9.67
C ALA A 94 3.99 20.83 -8.67
N LEU A 95 4.99 20.08 -9.16
CA LEU A 95 6.05 19.50 -8.34
C LEU A 95 6.93 20.58 -7.73
N ALA A 96 7.38 21.56 -8.53
CA ALA A 96 8.17 22.67 -8.05
C ALA A 96 7.41 23.52 -7.01
N LYS A 97 6.08 23.74 -7.21
CA LYS A 97 5.27 24.45 -6.24
C LYS A 97 5.11 23.70 -4.92
N LYS A 98 4.93 22.36 -4.96
CA LYS A 98 4.89 21.54 -3.74
C LYS A 98 6.20 21.54 -2.99
N GLN A 99 7.32 21.43 -3.69
CA GLN A 99 8.65 21.48 -3.08
C GLN A 99 8.93 22.84 -2.44
N ALA A 100 8.54 23.94 -3.09
CA ALA A 100 8.69 25.28 -2.52
C ALA A 100 7.79 25.51 -1.29
N GLU A 101 6.60 24.93 -1.28
CA GLU A 101 5.64 25.01 -0.17
C GLU A 101 6.11 24.18 1.03
N GLU A 102 6.68 23.00 0.77
CA GLU A 102 7.24 22.09 1.78
C GLU A 102 8.53 22.69 2.39
N GLU A 103 9.37 23.33 1.58
CA GLU A 103 10.58 24.03 2.03
C GLU A 103 10.27 25.29 2.85
N ALA A 104 9.21 26.02 2.47
CA ALA A 104 8.70 27.16 3.25
C ALA A 104 8.09 26.70 4.59
N ALA A 105 7.36 25.60 4.61
CA ALA A 105 6.78 25.03 5.83
C ALA A 105 7.89 24.49 6.77
N ALA A 106 8.95 23.88 6.23
CA ALA A 106 10.08 23.41 7.00
C ALA A 106 10.85 24.57 7.65
N LYS A 107 11.10 25.67 6.92
CA LYS A 107 11.73 26.88 7.45
C LYS A 107 10.90 27.55 8.55
N ALA A 108 9.58 27.62 8.34
CA ALA A 108 8.67 28.20 9.35
C ALA A 108 8.62 27.33 10.65
N ALA A 109 8.73 26.00 10.51
CA ALA A 109 8.76 25.09 11.66
C ALA A 109 10.08 25.16 12.42
N GLU A 110 11.19 25.42 11.73
CA GLU A 110 12.52 25.60 12.32
C GLU A 110 12.61 26.95 13.04
N GLU A 111 12.09 28.01 12.46
CA GLU A 111 12.01 29.35 13.06
C GLU A 111 11.12 29.37 14.30
N ALA A 112 9.98 28.64 14.28
CA ALA A 112 9.11 28.48 15.45
C ALA A 112 9.75 27.65 16.58
N LYS A 113 10.63 26.70 16.26
CA LYS A 113 11.42 25.96 17.26
C LYS A 113 12.50 26.82 17.87
N ALA A 114 13.22 27.61 17.06
CA ALA A 114 14.25 28.51 17.53
C ALA A 114 13.67 29.62 18.43
N ALA A 115 12.48 30.15 18.10
CA ALA A 115 11.79 31.14 18.92
C ALA A 115 11.36 30.56 20.28
N LYS A 116 10.89 29.31 20.34
CA LYS A 116 10.54 28.63 21.59
C LYS A 116 11.74 28.30 22.46
N GLU A 117 12.87 28.00 21.85
CA GLU A 117 14.12 27.72 22.59
C GLU A 117 14.76 29.00 23.14
N ALA A 118 14.60 30.13 22.44
CA ALA A 118 15.00 31.44 22.94
C ALA A 118 14.13 31.95 24.09
N GLU A 119 12.84 31.62 24.10
CA GLU A 119 11.92 32.00 25.19
C GLU A 119 12.10 31.11 26.45
N ALA A 120 12.58 29.87 26.28
CA ALA A 120 12.90 28.96 27.39
C ALA A 120 14.27 29.26 28.04
N ALA A 121 15.11 30.10 27.42
CA ALA A 121 16.45 30.48 27.87
C ALA A 121 16.50 31.84 28.62
N ALA A 122 15.36 32.51 28.85
CA ALA A 122 15.30 33.71 29.65
C ALA A 122 15.44 33.36 31.16
N PRO A 123 16.48 33.80 31.85
CA PRO A 123 16.68 33.49 33.27
C PRO A 123 15.68 34.26 34.11
N ALA A 124 15.08 33.55 35.07
CA ALA A 124 14.35 34.14 36.14
C ALA A 124 15.34 34.94 37.02
N GLU A 125 15.31 36.25 36.88
CA GLU A 125 16.05 37.16 37.76
C GLU A 125 15.13 37.70 38.84
N GLU A 126 15.53 37.37 40.07
CA GLU A 126 15.34 38.04 41.34
C GLU A 126 14.03 38.73 41.70
N VAL A 127 13.45 38.23 42.80
CA VAL A 127 12.70 39.07 43.70
C VAL A 127 13.42 39.07 45.06
N PRO A 128 13.94 40.21 45.52
CA PRO A 128 14.59 40.28 46.81
C PRO A 128 13.53 40.23 47.95
N ALA A 129 13.92 39.56 49.01
CA ALA A 129 13.29 39.59 50.30
C ALA A 129 13.38 41.00 50.90
N GLU A 130 12.33 41.53 51.48
CA GLU A 130 12.39 42.56 52.47
C GLU A 130 11.42 42.26 53.62
N GLU A 131 12.02 42.41 54.77
CA GLU A 131 11.61 42.19 56.12
C GLU A 131 10.36 42.99 56.52
N ALA A 132 9.72 42.54 57.54
CA ALA A 132 9.43 43.29 58.81
C ALA A 132 8.50 42.45 59.63
N SER A 133 8.98 41.87 60.72
CA SER A 133 8.96 42.29 62.11
C SER A 133 7.61 42.92 62.57
N THR A 134 7.10 42.36 63.54
CA THR A 134 6.66 42.88 64.90
C THR A 134 5.32 42.29 65.34
N GLU A 135 5.43 41.61 66.45
CA GLU A 135 4.76 41.79 67.72
C GLU A 135 3.20 41.65 67.82
N ALA A 136 2.78 40.70 68.50
CA ALA A 136 2.12 40.69 69.83
C ALA A 136 1.59 39.30 70.16
#